data_d54a6811869f26eab5e0d0db0b4340a9
#
_entry.id   d54a6811869f26eab5e0d0db0b4340a9
#
_cell.length_a   1.000
_cell.length_b   1.000
_cell.length_c   1.000
_cell.angle_alpha   90.00
_cell.angle_beta   90.00
_cell.angle_gamma   90.00
#
_symmetry.space_group_name_H-M   'P 1'
#
loop_
_entity.id
_entity.type
_entity.pdbx_description
1 polymer ?
#
loop_
_entity_poly.entity_id
_entity_poly.type
_entity_poly.pdbx_seq_one_letter_code
_entity_poly.pdbx_strand_id
1 'polypeptide(L)'
;LPWLLRNPSGKPLGGVRVMVDGRPVTHGVWGLEQMPAADGEYAISLPVPPRSCVVSIVVRDHAGVWGEVSSQRLEWTGPAITPGPSHLYIVSIGISQYNDPSLDLDWAHKDAADVAVYIGGQHGGMYDRVTTVLLTNRMATRKHILDALQTLAGQASRDDTLLVFFAGHGQGTTDGSYYLLPQ
;
A
#
# COMPACT_ATOMS: atom_id res chain seq x y z
N LEU A 1 -11.44 -4.15 19.19
CA LEU A 1 -11.58 -5.52 18.70
C LEU A 1 -10.75 -6.43 19.60
N PRO A 2 -11.38 -7.34 20.39
CA PRO A 2 -10.67 -8.38 21.13
C PRO A 2 -10.14 -9.44 20.16
N TRP A 3 -8.99 -10.01 20.45
CA TRP A 3 -8.40 -11.12 19.71
C TRP A 3 -7.61 -12.04 20.63
N LEU A 4 -7.56 -13.32 20.26
CA LEU A 4 -6.85 -14.34 21.01
C LEU A 4 -5.54 -14.69 20.28
N LEU A 5 -4.43 -14.51 20.98
CA LEU A 5 -3.13 -14.98 20.51
C LEU A 5 -2.85 -16.39 21.05
N ARG A 6 -2.38 -17.26 20.16
CA ARG A 6 -1.75 -18.52 20.54
C ARG A 6 -0.32 -18.52 20.02
N ASN A 7 0.61 -18.57 20.95
CA ASN A 7 2.06 -18.54 20.67
C ASN A 7 2.73 -19.74 21.38
N PRO A 8 2.61 -20.94 20.81
CA PRO A 8 3.16 -22.15 21.43
C PRO A 8 4.69 -22.13 21.56
N SER A 9 5.37 -21.25 20.83
CA SER A 9 6.82 -21.10 20.95
C SER A 9 7.28 -20.39 22.21
N GLY A 10 6.40 -19.57 22.84
CA GLY A 10 6.74 -18.71 23.98
C GLY A 10 7.77 -17.62 23.67
N LYS A 11 8.22 -17.49 22.41
CA LYS A 11 9.19 -16.49 21.98
C LYS A 11 8.48 -15.18 21.59
N PRO A 12 9.14 -14.03 21.75
CA PRO A 12 8.55 -12.76 21.34
C PRO A 12 8.12 -12.78 19.87
N LEU A 13 7.01 -12.15 19.54
CA LEU A 13 6.56 -11.98 18.16
C LEU A 13 7.45 -10.97 17.44
N GLY A 14 7.69 -11.18 16.16
CA GLY A 14 8.44 -10.28 15.30
C GLY A 14 7.59 -9.19 14.66
N GLY A 15 6.26 -9.31 14.69
CA GLY A 15 5.35 -8.30 14.13
C GLY A 15 3.88 -8.71 14.15
N VAL A 16 3.01 -7.71 14.12
CA VAL A 16 1.57 -7.88 13.90
C VAL A 16 1.17 -6.99 12.73
N ARG A 17 0.38 -7.52 11.83
CA ARG A 17 -0.22 -6.76 10.73
C ARG A 17 -1.73 -6.81 10.87
N VAL A 18 -2.35 -5.64 10.85
CA VAL A 18 -3.80 -5.48 10.84
C VAL A 18 -4.21 -4.98 9.48
N MET A 19 -5.28 -5.55 8.94
CA MET A 19 -5.81 -5.18 7.63
C MET A 19 -7.31 -4.92 7.74
N VAL A 20 -7.81 -3.97 6.97
CA VAL A 20 -9.24 -3.74 6.76
C VAL A 20 -9.54 -3.94 5.27
N ASP A 21 -10.42 -4.89 4.94
CA ASP A 21 -10.72 -5.32 3.57
C ASP A 21 -9.44 -5.64 2.76
N GLY A 22 -8.49 -6.32 3.40
CA GLY A 22 -7.22 -6.71 2.80
C GLY A 22 -6.17 -5.60 2.70
N ARG A 23 -6.49 -4.37 3.10
CA ARG A 23 -5.56 -3.23 3.08
C ARG A 23 -4.88 -3.06 4.43
N PRO A 24 -3.55 -3.01 4.52
CA PRO A 24 -2.85 -2.78 5.77
C PRO A 24 -3.24 -1.44 6.41
N VAL A 25 -3.51 -1.46 7.71
CA VAL A 25 -3.71 -0.25 8.51
C VAL A 25 -2.39 0.09 9.18
N THR A 26 -1.78 1.20 8.76
CA THR A 26 -0.46 1.62 9.22
C THR A 26 -0.49 2.70 10.29
N HIS A 27 -1.64 3.39 10.43
CA HIS A 27 -1.80 4.51 11.34
C HIS A 27 -3.10 4.37 12.15
N GLY A 28 -3.10 4.90 13.38
CA GLY A 28 -4.28 4.88 14.23
C GLY A 28 -4.65 3.50 14.78
N VAL A 29 -3.72 2.56 14.80
CA VAL A 29 -3.89 1.27 15.46
C VAL A 29 -3.24 1.38 16.84
N TRP A 30 -4.02 1.21 17.90
CA TRP A 30 -3.57 1.21 19.28
C TRP A 30 -3.71 -0.17 19.90
N GLY A 31 -2.91 -0.46 20.92
CA GLY A 31 -2.86 -1.75 21.59
C GLY A 31 -1.81 -2.70 21.04
N LEU A 32 -0.92 -2.19 20.17
CA LEU A 32 0.23 -2.92 19.63
C LEU A 32 1.58 -2.33 20.07
N GLU A 33 1.56 -1.36 20.99
CA GLU A 33 2.77 -0.68 21.49
C GLU A 33 3.71 -1.66 22.22
N GLN A 34 3.12 -2.71 22.79
CA GLN A 34 3.87 -3.84 23.36
C GLN A 34 3.52 -5.08 22.58
N MET A 35 4.49 -5.61 21.85
CA MET A 35 4.30 -6.86 21.12
C MET A 35 3.99 -7.99 22.08
N PRO A 36 2.85 -8.69 21.93
CA PRO A 36 2.51 -9.79 22.82
C PRO A 36 3.60 -10.87 22.76
N ALA A 37 4.02 -11.34 23.93
CA ALA A 37 5.04 -12.40 24.02
C ALA A 37 4.47 -13.74 24.46
N ALA A 38 3.24 -13.75 24.98
CA ALA A 38 2.61 -14.93 25.58
C ALA A 38 1.21 -15.16 25.00
N ASP A 39 0.70 -16.35 25.19
CA ASP A 39 -0.71 -16.66 24.94
C ASP A 39 -1.60 -15.74 25.78
N GLY A 40 -2.67 -15.27 25.18
CA GLY A 40 -3.61 -14.42 25.91
C GLY A 40 -4.62 -13.72 25.02
N GLU A 41 -5.54 -13.04 25.70
CA GLU A 41 -6.49 -12.15 25.06
C GLU A 41 -5.93 -10.73 25.02
N TYR A 42 -6.00 -10.14 23.85
CA TYR A 42 -5.54 -8.79 23.57
C TYR A 42 -6.67 -7.98 22.93
N ALA A 43 -6.57 -6.66 23.02
CA ALA A 43 -7.50 -5.77 22.35
C ALA A 43 -6.74 -4.74 21.53
N ILE A 44 -7.23 -4.49 20.32
CA ILE A 44 -6.75 -3.42 19.46
C ILE A 44 -7.88 -2.43 19.19
N SER A 45 -7.53 -1.17 19.08
CA SER A 45 -8.39 -0.12 18.54
C SER A 45 -7.85 0.31 17.20
N LEU A 46 -8.72 0.42 16.21
CA LEU A 46 -8.35 0.84 14.86
C LEU A 46 -9.51 1.61 14.21
N PRO A 47 -9.21 2.56 13.33
CA PRO A 47 -10.24 3.20 12.54
C PRO A 47 -10.80 2.20 11.54
N VAL A 48 -12.13 2.11 11.49
CA VAL A 48 -12.84 1.31 10.48
C VAL A 48 -13.70 2.23 9.62
N PRO A 49 -13.93 1.88 8.34
CA PRO A 49 -14.82 2.66 7.49
C PRO A 49 -16.25 2.54 8.03
N PRO A 50 -17.11 3.58 7.82
CA PRO A 50 -18.51 3.55 8.24
C PRO A 50 -19.37 2.71 7.27
N ARG A 51 -18.97 1.47 7.07
CA ARG A 51 -19.62 0.42 6.30
C ARG A 51 -19.18 -0.95 6.82
N SER A 52 -19.90 -1.99 6.49
CA SER A 52 -19.46 -3.36 6.80
C SER A 52 -18.10 -3.63 6.15
N CYS A 53 -17.20 -4.23 6.92
CA CYS A 53 -15.84 -4.51 6.47
C CYS A 53 -15.32 -5.80 7.11
N VAL A 54 -14.21 -6.30 6.58
CA VAL A 54 -13.49 -7.45 7.15
C VAL A 54 -12.20 -6.93 7.79
N VAL A 55 -12.05 -7.16 9.09
CA VAL A 55 -10.79 -6.91 9.79
C VAL A 55 -10.02 -8.21 9.86
N SER A 56 -8.76 -8.18 9.44
CA SER A 56 -7.86 -9.32 9.45
C SER A 56 -6.61 -9.01 10.26
N ILE A 57 -6.17 -9.98 11.04
CA ILE A 57 -4.94 -9.89 11.83
C ILE A 57 -4.06 -11.08 11.46
N VAL A 58 -2.79 -10.81 11.26
CA VAL A 58 -1.76 -11.83 11.07
C VAL A 58 -0.54 -11.47 11.92
N VAL A 59 0.05 -12.45 12.55
CA VAL A 59 1.24 -12.29 13.38
C VAL A 59 2.45 -12.90 12.71
N ARG A 60 3.62 -12.34 12.97
CA ARG A 60 4.90 -12.85 12.49
C ARG A 60 5.72 -13.30 13.70
N ASP A 61 6.40 -14.43 13.59
CA ASP A 61 7.32 -14.88 14.62
C ASP A 61 8.66 -14.11 14.56
N HIS A 62 9.53 -14.39 15.50
CA HIS A 62 10.88 -13.80 15.58
C HIS A 62 11.80 -14.22 14.43
N ALA A 63 11.51 -15.33 13.74
CA ALA A 63 12.24 -15.80 12.56
C ALA A 63 11.72 -15.15 11.25
N GLY A 64 10.70 -14.31 11.32
CA GLY A 64 10.14 -13.64 10.17
C GLY A 64 9.00 -14.40 9.47
N VAL A 65 8.57 -15.55 9.98
CA VAL A 65 7.53 -16.38 9.40
C VAL A 65 6.15 -15.84 9.82
N TRP A 66 5.28 -15.60 8.85
CA TRP A 66 3.89 -15.18 9.09
C TRP A 66 3.02 -16.39 9.41
N GLY A 67 2.16 -16.24 10.42
CA GLY A 67 1.16 -17.23 10.80
C GLY A 67 -0.09 -17.18 9.91
N GLU A 68 -1.11 -17.90 10.32
CA GLU A 68 -2.41 -17.86 9.66
C GLU A 68 -3.10 -16.51 9.87
N VAL A 69 -3.85 -16.07 8.85
CA VAL A 69 -4.67 -14.86 8.92
C VAL A 69 -5.96 -15.18 9.65
N SER A 70 -6.20 -14.50 10.76
CA SER A 70 -7.51 -14.51 11.42
C SER A 70 -8.33 -13.33 10.93
N SER A 71 -9.57 -13.58 10.51
CA SER A 71 -10.45 -12.56 9.95
C SER A 71 -11.80 -12.55 10.64
N GLN A 72 -12.32 -11.35 10.89
CA GLN A 72 -13.64 -11.11 11.42
C GLN A 72 -14.38 -10.08 10.58
N ARG A 73 -15.62 -10.41 10.20
CA ARG A 73 -16.52 -9.47 9.56
C ARG A 73 -17.18 -8.59 10.62
N LEU A 74 -17.10 -7.29 10.42
CA LEU A 74 -17.80 -6.28 11.20
C LEU A 74 -18.99 -5.78 10.39
N GLU A 75 -20.19 -5.87 10.97
CA GLU A 75 -21.40 -5.34 10.34
C GLU A 75 -21.63 -3.89 10.77
N TRP A 76 -21.82 -3.03 9.79
CA TRP A 76 -22.17 -1.64 10.02
C TRP A 76 -23.68 -1.50 10.29
N THR A 77 -24.03 -0.96 11.43
CA THR A 77 -25.43 -0.73 11.85
C THR A 77 -25.82 0.75 11.80
N GLY A 78 -24.91 1.61 11.38
CA GLY A 78 -25.18 3.04 11.23
C GLY A 78 -25.92 3.38 9.94
N PRO A 79 -26.14 4.66 9.65
CA PRO A 79 -26.78 5.10 8.41
C PRO A 79 -26.02 4.59 7.18
N ALA A 80 -26.75 4.27 6.11
CA ALA A 80 -26.14 3.97 4.82
C ALA A 80 -25.35 5.20 4.34
N ILE A 81 -24.09 5.01 4.01
CA ILE A 81 -23.26 6.05 3.41
C ILE A 81 -23.24 5.80 1.92
N THR A 82 -23.75 6.75 1.16
CA THR A 82 -23.53 6.77 -0.28
C THR A 82 -22.06 7.16 -0.49
N PRO A 83 -21.24 6.30 -1.14
CA PRO A 83 -19.88 6.70 -1.49
C PRO A 83 -19.91 8.00 -2.27
N GLY A 84 -19.05 8.94 -1.93
CA GLY A 84 -18.81 10.12 -2.76
C GLY A 84 -18.18 9.74 -4.09
N PRO A 85 -18.06 10.70 -5.02
CA PRO A 85 -17.34 10.47 -6.25
C PRO A 85 -15.93 9.98 -5.94
N SER A 86 -15.52 8.89 -6.60
CA SER A 86 -14.21 8.28 -6.43
C SER A 86 -13.24 8.74 -7.52
N HIS A 87 -12.02 9.07 -7.13
CA HIS A 87 -10.99 9.52 -8.04
C HIS A 87 -9.82 8.49 -8.05
N LEU A 88 -9.34 8.17 -9.21
CA LEU A 88 -8.10 7.41 -9.38
C LEU A 88 -6.96 8.35 -9.76
N TYR A 89 -5.96 8.40 -8.91
CA TYR A 89 -4.69 9.06 -9.20
C TYR A 89 -3.65 8.03 -9.61
N ILE A 90 -2.94 8.28 -10.69
CA ILE A 90 -1.92 7.37 -11.23
C ILE A 90 -0.59 8.12 -11.31
N VAL A 91 0.46 7.56 -10.72
CA VAL A 91 1.85 7.93 -11.00
C VAL A 91 2.50 6.76 -11.72
N SER A 92 2.74 6.89 -13.00
CA SER A 92 3.37 5.87 -13.83
C SER A 92 4.80 6.30 -14.17
N ILE A 93 5.79 5.49 -13.77
CA ILE A 93 7.20 5.82 -13.84
C ILE A 93 7.89 4.74 -14.66
N GLY A 94 8.65 5.16 -15.70
CA GLY A 94 9.39 4.23 -16.55
C GLY A 94 10.74 4.77 -16.95
N ILE A 95 11.81 4.06 -16.61
CA ILE A 95 13.18 4.50 -16.87
C ILE A 95 13.88 3.47 -17.73
N SER A 96 14.10 3.82 -18.99
CA SER A 96 14.87 3.02 -19.95
C SER A 96 16.26 3.60 -20.22
N GLN A 97 16.45 4.88 -19.97
CA GLN A 97 17.73 5.55 -20.19
C GLN A 97 18.24 6.07 -18.86
N TYR A 98 19.39 5.60 -18.44
CA TYR A 98 20.06 6.01 -17.22
C TYR A 98 21.28 6.89 -17.49
N ASN A 99 21.79 7.59 -16.48
CA ASN A 99 23.05 8.35 -16.62
C ASN A 99 24.24 7.42 -16.88
N ASP A 100 24.18 6.18 -16.39
CA ASP A 100 25.09 5.10 -16.74
C ASP A 100 24.43 4.23 -17.83
N PRO A 101 24.91 4.26 -19.09
CA PRO A 101 24.32 3.49 -20.20
C PRO A 101 24.34 1.97 -19.98
N SER A 102 25.17 1.47 -19.05
CA SER A 102 25.18 0.03 -18.73
C SER A 102 23.90 -0.43 -18.01
N LEU A 103 23.11 0.52 -17.50
CA LEU A 103 21.82 0.29 -16.84
C LEU A 103 20.63 0.53 -17.80
N ASP A 104 20.87 0.80 -19.07
CA ASP A 104 19.77 1.08 -20.00
C ASP A 104 18.87 -0.15 -20.18
N LEU A 105 17.57 0.10 -20.28
CA LEU A 105 16.51 -0.88 -20.49
C LEU A 105 15.72 -0.56 -21.76
N ASP A 106 15.27 -1.59 -22.48
CA ASP A 106 14.59 -1.40 -23.76
C ASP A 106 13.16 -0.85 -23.62
N TRP A 107 12.39 -1.34 -22.62
CA TRP A 107 10.93 -1.20 -22.64
C TRP A 107 10.32 -0.49 -21.43
N ALA A 108 11.08 -0.21 -20.39
CA ALA A 108 10.53 0.31 -19.13
C ALA A 108 9.73 1.62 -19.31
N HIS A 109 10.20 2.54 -20.15
CA HIS A 109 9.48 3.78 -20.46
C HIS A 109 8.17 3.52 -21.22
N LYS A 110 8.17 2.50 -22.09
CA LYS A 110 6.98 2.12 -22.85
C LYS A 110 5.96 1.43 -21.95
N ASP A 111 6.39 0.53 -21.08
CA ASP A 111 5.51 -0.15 -20.13
C ASP A 111 4.78 0.86 -19.24
N ALA A 112 5.50 1.87 -18.76
CA ALA A 112 4.89 2.95 -17.98
C ALA A 112 3.87 3.76 -18.79
N ALA A 113 4.17 4.04 -20.07
CA ALA A 113 3.24 4.75 -20.93
C ALA A 113 1.98 3.91 -21.24
N ASP A 114 2.15 2.63 -21.51
CA ASP A 114 1.04 1.71 -21.79
C ASP A 114 0.12 1.56 -20.56
N VAL A 115 0.69 1.42 -19.35
CA VAL A 115 -0.08 1.41 -18.10
C VAL A 115 -0.83 2.71 -17.89
N ALA A 116 -0.18 3.86 -18.11
CA ALA A 116 -0.79 5.17 -17.96
C ALA A 116 -1.99 5.35 -18.92
N VAL A 117 -1.86 4.91 -20.16
CA VAL A 117 -2.94 4.99 -21.16
C VAL A 117 -4.07 4.01 -20.82
N TYR A 118 -3.74 2.74 -20.57
CA TYR A 118 -4.75 1.71 -20.35
C TYR A 118 -5.58 1.97 -19.09
N ILE A 119 -4.91 2.24 -17.96
CA ILE A 119 -5.60 2.49 -16.70
C ILE A 119 -6.21 3.91 -16.69
N GLY A 120 -5.53 4.89 -17.31
CA GLY A 120 -6.06 6.24 -17.47
C GLY A 120 -7.38 6.32 -18.24
N GLY A 121 -7.62 5.34 -19.12
CA GLY A 121 -8.88 5.20 -19.87
C GLY A 121 -10.06 4.65 -19.06
N GLN A 122 -9.89 4.28 -17.78
CA GLN A 122 -10.94 3.67 -16.94
C GLN A 122 -11.92 4.68 -16.30
N HIS A 123 -11.95 5.93 -16.78
CA HIS A 123 -12.92 6.91 -16.30
C HIS A 123 -14.35 6.53 -16.72
N GLY A 124 -15.33 6.89 -15.89
CA GLY A 124 -16.76 6.61 -16.13
C GLY A 124 -17.18 5.15 -15.88
N GLY A 125 -16.25 4.30 -15.39
CA GLY A 125 -16.53 2.94 -14.96
C GLY A 125 -16.46 2.80 -13.44
N MET A 126 -15.33 2.33 -12.94
CA MET A 126 -15.08 2.18 -11.50
C MET A 126 -14.79 3.52 -10.80
N TYR A 127 -14.29 4.50 -11.54
CA TYR A 127 -13.91 5.82 -11.03
C TYR A 127 -14.61 6.93 -11.81
N ASP A 128 -15.08 7.94 -11.08
CA ASP A 128 -15.71 9.13 -11.68
C ASP A 128 -14.69 10.00 -12.41
N ARG A 129 -13.46 10.01 -11.93
CA ARG A 129 -12.34 10.75 -12.51
C ARG A 129 -11.05 10.00 -12.43
N VAL A 130 -10.19 10.17 -13.42
CA VAL A 130 -8.83 9.64 -13.42
C VAL A 130 -7.85 10.78 -13.70
N THR A 131 -6.81 10.88 -12.89
CA THR A 131 -5.69 11.81 -13.09
C THR A 131 -4.40 11.01 -13.20
N THR A 132 -3.65 11.19 -14.30
CA THR A 132 -2.44 10.44 -14.58
C THR A 132 -1.24 11.39 -14.66
N VAL A 133 -0.17 11.03 -13.95
CA VAL A 133 1.16 11.63 -14.08
C VAL A 133 2.08 10.55 -14.65
N LEU A 134 2.62 10.79 -15.84
CA LEU A 134 3.60 9.93 -16.49
C LEU A 134 4.98 10.57 -16.41
N LEU A 135 5.93 9.85 -15.81
CA LEU A 135 7.33 10.27 -15.67
C LEU A 135 8.22 9.23 -16.37
N THR A 136 8.86 9.61 -17.46
CA THR A 136 9.75 8.70 -18.20
C THR A 136 11.16 9.27 -18.31
N ASN A 137 12.15 8.38 -18.27
CA ASN A 137 13.56 8.70 -18.49
C ASN A 137 13.97 9.97 -17.71
N ARG A 138 14.49 10.99 -18.39
CA ARG A 138 14.97 12.24 -17.75
C ARG A 138 13.95 12.96 -16.87
N MET A 139 12.65 12.69 -17.02
CA MET A 139 11.61 13.23 -16.15
C MET A 139 11.44 12.41 -14.87
N ALA A 140 11.92 11.18 -14.82
CA ALA A 140 11.78 10.28 -13.68
C ALA A 140 12.88 10.48 -12.63
N THR A 141 13.21 11.73 -12.31
CA THR A 141 14.14 12.06 -11.23
C THR A 141 13.49 11.84 -9.87
N ARG A 142 14.32 11.58 -8.84
CA ARG A 142 13.85 11.49 -7.46
C ARG A 142 12.95 12.66 -7.07
N LYS A 143 13.36 13.89 -7.45
CA LYS A 143 12.58 15.09 -7.14
C LYS A 143 11.22 15.07 -7.80
N HIS A 144 11.14 14.83 -9.10
CA HIS A 144 9.85 14.82 -9.81
C HIS A 144 8.91 13.71 -9.33
N ILE A 145 9.46 12.53 -8.98
CA ILE A 145 8.67 11.43 -8.41
C ILE A 145 8.07 11.84 -7.08
N LEU A 146 8.87 12.40 -6.17
CA LEU A 146 8.39 12.83 -4.86
C LEU A 146 7.39 14.00 -4.97
N ASP A 147 7.64 14.96 -5.83
CA ASP A 147 6.72 16.08 -6.06
C ASP A 147 5.35 15.59 -6.58
N ALA A 148 5.36 14.64 -7.53
CA ALA A 148 4.13 14.05 -8.05
C ALA A 148 3.35 13.31 -6.95
N LEU A 149 4.03 12.46 -6.18
CA LEU A 149 3.41 11.72 -5.07
C LEU A 149 2.84 12.66 -4.01
N GLN A 150 3.58 13.69 -3.60
CA GLN A 150 3.11 14.68 -2.61
C GLN A 150 1.90 15.47 -3.13
N THR A 151 1.95 15.89 -4.39
CA THR A 151 0.86 16.66 -5.01
C THR A 151 -0.42 15.84 -5.04
N LEU A 152 -0.35 14.60 -5.53
CA LEU A 152 -1.53 13.74 -5.64
C LEU A 152 -2.03 13.27 -4.26
N ALA A 153 -1.13 12.96 -3.33
CA ALA A 153 -1.51 12.61 -1.95
C ALA A 153 -2.21 13.77 -1.23
N GLY A 154 -1.82 15.03 -1.51
CA GLY A 154 -2.47 16.21 -0.98
C GLY A 154 -3.87 16.49 -1.56
N GLN A 155 -4.16 15.92 -2.72
CA GLN A 155 -5.49 16.05 -3.39
C GLN A 155 -6.40 14.86 -3.06
N ALA A 156 -5.84 13.70 -2.76
CA ALA A 156 -6.60 12.48 -2.53
C ALA A 156 -7.39 12.54 -1.23
N SER A 157 -8.62 12.08 -1.29
CA SER A 157 -9.48 11.82 -0.14
C SER A 157 -9.40 10.33 0.26
N ARG A 158 -10.06 9.98 1.36
CA ARG A 158 -10.10 8.59 1.84
C ARG A 158 -10.81 7.61 0.90
N ASP A 159 -11.67 8.13 0.03
CA ASP A 159 -12.47 7.33 -0.90
C ASP A 159 -11.79 7.20 -2.27
N ASP A 160 -10.66 7.89 -2.46
CA ASP A 160 -9.87 7.85 -3.68
C ASP A 160 -8.84 6.71 -3.67
N THR A 161 -8.31 6.43 -4.83
CA THR A 161 -7.24 5.43 -5.03
C THR A 161 -6.01 6.11 -5.62
N LEU A 162 -4.84 5.85 -5.03
CA LEU A 162 -3.56 6.20 -5.62
C LEU A 162 -2.87 4.93 -6.10
N LEU A 163 -2.59 4.86 -7.41
CA LEU A 163 -1.82 3.80 -8.04
C LEU A 163 -0.45 4.33 -8.40
N VAL A 164 0.59 3.63 -7.95
CA VAL A 164 1.98 3.92 -8.35
C VAL A 164 2.50 2.72 -9.11
N PHE A 165 2.90 2.95 -10.36
CA PHE A 165 3.57 1.97 -11.21
C PHE A 165 5.03 2.39 -11.42
N PHE A 166 5.94 1.44 -11.32
CA PHE A 166 7.36 1.66 -11.58
C PHE A 166 7.93 0.54 -12.44
N ALA A 167 8.52 0.91 -13.57
CA ALA A 167 9.32 0.05 -14.43
C ALA A 167 10.73 0.64 -14.52
N GLY A 168 11.73 -0.11 -14.06
CA GLY A 168 13.11 0.34 -13.97
C GLY A 168 13.92 -0.55 -13.03
N HIS A 169 15.14 -0.15 -12.75
CA HIS A 169 15.99 -0.87 -11.81
C HIS A 169 15.63 -0.61 -10.35
N GLY A 170 15.88 -1.60 -9.54
CA GLY A 170 15.83 -1.52 -8.09
C GLY A 170 17.00 -2.24 -7.46
N GLN A 171 17.34 -1.86 -6.25
CA GLN A 171 18.45 -2.41 -5.49
C GLN A 171 18.04 -2.77 -4.07
N GLY A 172 18.29 -4.02 -3.69
CA GLY A 172 18.21 -4.46 -2.31
C GLY A 172 19.51 -4.15 -1.56
N THR A 173 19.40 -3.89 -0.28
CA THR A 173 20.53 -3.70 0.63
C THR A 173 20.64 -4.86 1.62
N THR A 174 21.77 -4.97 2.29
CA THR A 174 22.07 -6.06 3.24
C THR A 174 21.20 -6.01 4.49
N ASP A 175 20.60 -4.86 4.81
CA ASP A 175 19.65 -4.68 5.91
C ASP A 175 18.20 -5.03 5.53
N GLY A 176 17.97 -5.48 4.29
CA GLY A 176 16.67 -5.86 3.77
C GLY A 176 15.84 -4.70 3.21
N SER A 177 16.40 -3.49 3.13
CA SER A 177 15.76 -2.36 2.44
C SER A 177 15.83 -2.54 0.93
N TYR A 178 14.83 -2.00 0.21
CA TYR A 178 14.78 -2.01 -1.24
C TYR A 178 14.56 -0.60 -1.78
N TYR A 179 15.40 -0.21 -2.72
CA TYR A 179 15.37 1.12 -3.32
C TYR A 179 15.07 1.02 -4.82
N LEU A 180 14.16 1.87 -5.30
CA LEU A 180 13.98 2.10 -6.72
C LEU A 180 15.04 3.10 -7.19
N LEU A 181 15.65 2.85 -8.34
CA LEU A 181 16.68 3.71 -8.90
C LEU A 181 16.01 4.74 -9.83
N PRO A 182 15.96 6.02 -9.45
CA PRO A 182 15.50 7.09 -10.34
C PRO A 182 16.61 7.47 -11.35
N GLN A 183 16.21 8.32 -12.29
CA GLN A 183 17.14 8.94 -13.26
C GLN A 183 18.15 9.83 -12.55
#